data_450d075cb3e0ae8d2e34a5411e42c508
#
_entry.id   450d075cb3e0ae8d2e34a5411e42c508
#
_cell.length_a   1.000
_cell.length_b   1.000
_cell.length_c   1.000
_cell.angle_alpha   90.00
_cell.angle_beta   90.00
_cell.angle_gamma   90.00
#
_symmetry.space_group_name_H-M   'P 1'
#
loop_
_entity.id
_entity.type
_entity.pdbx_description
1 polymer ?
#
loop_
_entity_poly.entity_id
_entity_poly.type
_entity_poly.pdbx_seq_one_letter_code
_entity_poly.pdbx_strand_id
1 'polypeptide(L)'
;DFSLKAVQSLTSDARINIWEGAVRSGKTVSSLAAWINYTANAPDGPLLMCGKTLRTLKHNILDLLTQMAGNRFKFSMSKGEGELCGRKIYLCGANDARAQGHIRGLTLAGAYGDELTLWPQDFFQMLLSRLSIEGARFYGTTNPDSSSHWLLTEYLQKDGLDLKRWHFKLTDNPNLPKKYVESIKKEYSGLWYKRFIEGEWCAAQGIIYDRFEKTKHVLDIADNIKYDRIFCAADYGIMNPCVFGMIGAYKENN
;
A
#
# COMPACT_ATOMS: atom_id res chain seq x y z
N ASP A 1 2.60 -24.62 0.26
CA ASP A 1 1.58 -24.61 -0.81
C ASP A 1 1.13 -23.17 -1.08
N PHE A 2 0.74 -22.89 -2.32
CA PHE A 2 0.10 -21.63 -2.72
C PHE A 2 -1.40 -21.85 -2.86
N SER A 3 -2.19 -20.85 -2.48
CA SER A 3 -3.63 -20.83 -2.82
C SER A 3 -3.80 -20.59 -4.33
N LEU A 4 -4.98 -20.93 -4.87
CA LEU A 4 -5.31 -20.65 -6.28
C LEU A 4 -5.09 -19.18 -6.65
N LYS A 5 -5.55 -18.27 -5.79
CA LYS A 5 -5.35 -16.82 -5.95
C LYS A 5 -3.87 -16.44 -6.00
N ALA A 6 -3.05 -17.02 -5.12
CA ALA A 6 -1.62 -16.82 -5.11
C ALA A 6 -0.99 -17.27 -6.45
N VAL A 7 -1.35 -18.46 -6.94
CA VAL A 7 -0.87 -18.96 -8.24
C VAL A 7 -1.28 -18.03 -9.38
N GLN A 8 -2.52 -17.60 -9.43
CA GLN A 8 -3.01 -16.66 -10.44
C GLN A 8 -2.25 -15.32 -10.42
N SER A 9 -1.82 -14.88 -9.24
CA SER A 9 -1.09 -13.63 -9.09
C SER A 9 0.35 -13.67 -9.62
N LEU A 10 0.93 -14.86 -9.83
CA LEU A 10 2.31 -15.02 -10.29
C LEU A 10 2.50 -14.63 -11.77
N THR A 11 1.44 -14.70 -12.56
CA THR A 11 1.46 -14.50 -14.03
C THR A 11 0.80 -13.20 -14.46
N SER A 12 0.53 -12.28 -13.53
CA SER A 12 -0.06 -10.99 -13.86
C SER A 12 0.86 -10.17 -14.78
N ASP A 13 0.28 -9.62 -15.82
CA ASP A 13 0.94 -8.77 -16.82
C ASP A 13 0.66 -7.28 -16.65
N ALA A 14 -0.18 -6.90 -15.70
CA ALA A 14 -0.49 -5.51 -15.41
C ALA A 14 0.77 -4.70 -15.05
N ARG A 15 0.77 -3.43 -15.46
CA ARG A 15 1.86 -2.48 -15.14
C ARG A 15 2.03 -2.27 -13.63
N ILE A 16 0.94 -2.26 -12.88
CA ILE A 16 0.93 -2.10 -11.42
C ILE A 16 0.24 -3.30 -10.79
N ASN A 17 0.94 -4.01 -9.92
CA ASN A 17 0.44 -5.18 -9.21
C ASN A 17 0.51 -4.94 -7.72
N ILE A 18 -0.61 -4.98 -7.00
CA ILE A 18 -0.66 -4.71 -5.57
C ILE A 18 -1.36 -5.86 -4.85
N TRP A 19 -0.60 -6.53 -3.97
CA TRP A 19 -1.08 -7.55 -3.03
C TRP A 19 -1.45 -6.86 -1.72
N GLU A 20 -2.73 -6.79 -1.42
CA GLU A 20 -3.24 -6.15 -0.22
C GLU A 20 -4.13 -7.11 0.58
N GLY A 21 -4.34 -6.82 1.85
CA GLY A 21 -5.23 -7.62 2.67
C GLY A 21 -4.67 -7.99 4.05
N ALA A 22 -5.22 -9.05 4.62
CA ALA A 22 -4.99 -9.50 5.99
C ALA A 22 -3.51 -9.81 6.29
N VAL A 23 -3.15 -9.69 7.56
CA VAL A 23 -1.84 -10.15 8.03
C VAL A 23 -1.72 -11.66 7.87
N ARG A 24 -0.49 -12.18 7.66
CA ARG A 24 -0.19 -13.61 7.47
C ARG A 24 -1.01 -14.33 6.39
N SER A 25 -1.63 -13.59 5.47
CA SER A 25 -2.45 -14.13 4.38
C SER A 25 -1.64 -14.78 3.24
N GLY A 26 -0.32 -14.70 3.26
CA GLY A 26 0.56 -15.22 2.22
C GLY A 26 0.88 -14.23 1.09
N LYS A 27 0.35 -13.00 1.14
CA LYS A 27 0.56 -11.98 0.10
C LYS A 27 2.04 -11.67 -0.17
N THR A 28 2.88 -11.54 0.87
CA THR A 28 4.32 -11.24 0.71
C THR A 28 5.06 -12.36 -0.02
N VAL A 29 4.79 -13.62 0.34
CA VAL A 29 5.42 -14.77 -0.34
C VAL A 29 4.98 -14.84 -1.80
N SER A 30 3.68 -14.62 -2.07
CA SER A 30 3.13 -14.63 -3.43
C SER A 30 3.71 -13.48 -4.28
N SER A 31 3.77 -12.27 -3.75
CA SER A 31 4.33 -11.11 -4.46
C SER A 31 5.83 -11.26 -4.72
N LEU A 32 6.59 -11.82 -3.77
CA LEU A 32 8.01 -12.10 -3.98
C LEU A 32 8.25 -13.20 -5.02
N ALA A 33 7.42 -14.24 -5.06
CA ALA A 33 7.51 -15.25 -6.11
C ALA A 33 7.24 -14.64 -7.50
N ALA A 34 6.23 -13.76 -7.60
CA ALA A 34 5.96 -13.00 -8.84
C ALA A 34 7.13 -12.06 -9.19
N TRP A 35 7.71 -11.39 -8.20
CA TRP A 35 8.86 -10.49 -8.38
C TRP A 35 10.10 -11.22 -8.87
N ILE A 36 10.44 -12.41 -8.29
CA ILE A 36 11.56 -13.25 -8.74
C ILE A 36 11.36 -13.64 -10.20
N ASN A 37 10.16 -14.12 -10.55
CA ASN A 37 9.82 -14.49 -11.92
C ASN A 37 9.94 -13.30 -12.89
N TYR A 38 9.40 -12.15 -12.51
CA TYR A 38 9.51 -10.93 -13.29
C TYR A 38 10.97 -10.51 -13.47
N THR A 39 11.76 -10.47 -12.39
CA THR A 39 13.17 -10.06 -12.44
C THR A 39 13.99 -10.86 -13.43
N ALA A 40 13.74 -12.16 -13.51
CA ALA A 40 14.43 -13.05 -14.46
C ALA A 40 14.10 -12.73 -15.93
N ASN A 41 12.95 -12.13 -16.20
CA ASN A 41 12.43 -11.84 -17.56
C ASN A 41 12.20 -10.33 -17.81
N ALA A 42 12.59 -9.47 -16.87
CA ALA A 42 12.36 -8.02 -16.97
C ALA A 42 13.15 -7.40 -18.13
N PRO A 43 12.67 -6.31 -18.74
CA PRO A 43 13.42 -5.56 -19.74
C PRO A 43 14.76 -5.07 -19.17
N ASP A 44 15.71 -4.74 -20.06
CA ASP A 44 17.01 -4.25 -19.63
C ASP A 44 16.90 -2.96 -18.85
N GLY A 45 17.70 -2.83 -17.81
CA GLY A 45 17.73 -1.66 -16.92
C GLY A 45 17.79 -2.06 -15.44
N PRO A 46 18.02 -1.07 -14.57
CA PRO A 46 18.08 -1.29 -13.14
C PRO A 46 16.69 -1.57 -12.54
N LEU A 47 16.69 -2.31 -11.45
CA LEU A 47 15.52 -2.61 -10.65
C LEU A 47 15.62 -1.89 -9.29
N LEU A 48 14.49 -1.71 -8.63
CA LEU A 48 14.41 -1.08 -7.30
C LEU A 48 13.61 -1.94 -6.34
N MET A 49 14.07 -2.05 -5.09
CA MET A 49 13.24 -2.56 -3.99
C MET A 49 13.20 -1.52 -2.87
N CYS A 50 12.00 -1.25 -2.38
CA CYS A 50 11.76 -0.18 -1.42
C CYS A 50 10.83 -0.63 -0.30
N GLY A 51 11.16 -0.23 0.95
CA GLY A 51 10.27 -0.35 2.11
C GLY A 51 10.03 1.03 2.73
N LYS A 52 9.33 1.11 3.85
CA LYS A 52 9.21 2.36 4.62
C LYS A 52 10.60 2.93 4.94
N THR A 53 11.47 2.07 5.43
CA THR A 53 12.91 2.35 5.65
C THR A 53 13.73 1.19 5.09
N LEU A 54 15.02 1.41 4.84
CA LEU A 54 15.91 0.34 4.40
C LEU A 54 16.01 -0.80 5.43
N ARG A 55 15.90 -0.49 6.72
CA ARG A 55 15.91 -1.48 7.81
C ARG A 55 14.64 -2.34 7.79
N THR A 56 13.46 -1.75 7.62
CA THR A 56 12.21 -2.54 7.53
C THR A 56 12.18 -3.38 6.26
N LEU A 57 12.66 -2.84 5.13
CA LEU A 57 12.82 -3.62 3.90
C LEU A 57 13.67 -4.87 4.12
N LYS A 58 14.80 -4.75 4.82
CA LYS A 58 15.65 -5.89 5.13
C LYS A 58 14.88 -6.97 5.90
N HIS A 59 14.29 -6.62 7.02
CA HIS A 59 13.66 -7.60 7.90
C HIS A 59 12.39 -8.23 7.30
N ASN A 60 11.57 -7.43 6.61
CA ASN A 60 10.31 -7.91 6.06
C ASN A 60 10.49 -8.67 4.75
N ILE A 61 11.44 -8.24 3.92
CA ILE A 61 11.51 -8.64 2.51
C ILE A 61 12.83 -9.31 2.16
N LEU A 62 14.00 -8.65 2.39
CA LEU A 62 15.26 -9.17 1.86
C LEU A 62 15.69 -10.48 2.54
N ASP A 63 15.43 -10.64 3.83
CA ASP A 63 15.73 -11.88 4.56
C ASP A 63 14.87 -13.05 4.01
N LEU A 64 13.58 -12.81 3.73
CA LEU A 64 12.69 -13.78 3.11
C LEU A 64 13.08 -14.06 1.64
N LEU A 65 13.40 -13.02 0.89
CA LEU A 65 13.85 -13.15 -0.50
C LEU A 65 15.14 -13.99 -0.61
N THR A 66 16.05 -13.83 0.36
CA THR A 66 17.26 -14.64 0.45
C THR A 66 16.92 -16.14 0.61
N GLN A 67 15.94 -16.46 1.45
CA GLN A 67 15.48 -17.84 1.65
C GLN A 67 14.82 -18.40 0.38
N MET A 68 14.02 -17.58 -0.32
CA MET A 68 13.29 -18.01 -1.52
C MET A 68 14.18 -18.16 -2.75
N ALA A 69 15.09 -17.22 -2.96
CA ALA A 69 15.93 -17.17 -4.17
C ALA A 69 17.28 -17.88 -4.00
N GLY A 70 17.72 -18.13 -2.77
CA GLY A 70 19.00 -18.78 -2.46
C GLY A 70 20.18 -18.01 -3.09
N ASN A 71 21.07 -18.73 -3.74
CA ASN A 71 22.29 -18.17 -4.35
C ASN A 71 22.01 -17.16 -5.48
N ARG A 72 20.77 -17.05 -5.96
CA ARG A 72 20.36 -16.07 -6.99
C ARG A 72 20.14 -14.69 -6.46
N PHE A 73 20.14 -14.50 -5.14
CA PHE A 73 19.99 -13.19 -4.50
C PHE A 73 21.14 -12.88 -3.56
N LYS A 74 21.74 -11.71 -3.73
CA LYS A 74 22.79 -11.16 -2.87
C LYS A 74 22.53 -9.68 -2.68
N PHE A 75 22.85 -9.12 -1.51
CA PHE A 75 22.68 -7.69 -1.24
C PHE A 75 23.71 -7.14 -0.24
N SER A 76 23.90 -5.83 -0.28
CA SER A 76 24.72 -5.07 0.65
C SER A 76 23.94 -3.88 1.19
N MET A 77 23.65 -3.88 2.48
CA MET A 77 22.97 -2.79 3.15
C MET A 77 23.76 -1.49 3.12
N SER A 78 25.09 -1.59 3.26
CA SER A 78 25.98 -0.40 3.27
C SER A 78 26.05 0.29 1.92
N LYS A 79 25.93 -0.46 0.83
CA LYS A 79 25.91 0.08 -0.54
C LYS A 79 24.49 0.46 -1.00
N GLY A 80 23.43 -0.03 -0.31
CA GLY A 80 22.05 0.13 -0.77
C GLY A 80 21.80 -0.56 -2.12
N GLU A 81 22.45 -1.69 -2.38
CA GLU A 81 22.39 -2.40 -3.64
C GLU A 81 22.30 -3.91 -3.43
N GLY A 82 21.77 -4.60 -4.43
CA GLY A 82 21.72 -6.06 -4.49
C GLY A 82 21.75 -6.56 -5.93
N GLU A 83 21.73 -7.87 -6.06
CA GLU A 83 21.63 -8.60 -7.32
C GLU A 83 20.63 -9.74 -7.15
N LEU A 84 19.64 -9.82 -8.04
CA LEU A 84 18.68 -10.92 -8.10
C LEU A 84 18.66 -11.48 -9.53
N CYS A 85 18.86 -12.78 -9.69
CA CYS A 85 18.90 -13.45 -10.99
C CYS A 85 19.85 -12.75 -11.99
N GLY A 86 21.01 -12.29 -11.53
CA GLY A 86 21.99 -11.56 -12.35
C GLY A 86 21.64 -10.09 -12.64
N ARG A 87 20.53 -9.57 -12.10
CA ARG A 87 20.06 -8.21 -12.33
C ARG A 87 20.39 -7.31 -11.14
N LYS A 88 20.95 -6.13 -11.45
CA LYS A 88 21.22 -5.11 -10.41
C LYS A 88 19.92 -4.57 -9.83
N ILE A 89 19.87 -4.47 -8.49
CA ILE A 89 18.75 -3.91 -7.74
C ILE A 89 19.27 -2.81 -6.82
N TYR A 90 18.62 -1.66 -6.85
CA TYR A 90 18.80 -0.62 -5.83
C TYR A 90 17.87 -0.88 -4.64
N LEU A 91 18.34 -0.58 -3.42
CA LEU A 91 17.61 -0.78 -2.17
C LEU A 91 17.45 0.55 -1.46
N CYS A 92 16.23 0.92 -1.07
CA CYS A 92 16.00 2.21 -0.39
C CYS A 92 14.85 2.19 0.61
N GLY A 93 14.72 3.28 1.37
CA GLY A 93 13.56 3.59 2.19
C GLY A 93 12.74 4.73 1.58
N ALA A 94 11.43 4.60 1.53
CA ALA A 94 10.53 5.61 0.99
C ALA A 94 10.56 6.93 1.78
N ASN A 95 10.89 6.88 3.06
CA ASN A 95 10.99 8.04 3.94
C ASN A 95 12.39 8.67 3.98
N ASP A 96 13.36 8.15 3.21
CA ASP A 96 14.70 8.70 3.14
C ASP A 96 14.79 9.76 2.02
N ALA A 97 14.95 11.02 2.39
CA ALA A 97 15.05 12.14 1.45
C ALA A 97 16.26 12.02 0.49
N ARG A 98 17.37 11.39 0.95
CA ARG A 98 18.55 11.16 0.10
C ARG A 98 18.25 10.09 -0.94
N ALA A 99 17.56 9.00 -0.53
CA ALA A 99 17.13 7.95 -1.43
C ALA A 99 16.17 8.48 -2.50
N GLN A 100 15.23 9.36 -2.11
CA GLN A 100 14.33 10.03 -3.06
C GLN A 100 15.10 10.82 -4.11
N GLY A 101 16.13 11.59 -3.70
CA GLY A 101 17.00 12.34 -4.63
C GLY A 101 17.69 11.43 -5.64
N HIS A 102 18.19 10.29 -5.19
CA HIS A 102 18.87 9.32 -6.05
C HIS A 102 17.92 8.68 -7.08
N ILE A 103 16.70 8.30 -6.64
CA ILE A 103 15.69 7.66 -7.50
C ILE A 103 15.19 8.60 -8.60
N ARG A 104 15.13 9.92 -8.35
CA ARG A 104 14.68 10.91 -9.35
C ARG A 104 15.48 10.88 -10.65
N GLY A 105 16.75 10.48 -10.62
CA GLY A 105 17.61 10.35 -11.80
C GLY A 105 17.57 8.98 -12.49
N LEU A 106 16.84 8.00 -11.95
CA LEU A 106 16.81 6.64 -12.49
C LEU A 106 15.72 6.45 -13.54
N THR A 107 16.02 5.59 -14.50
CA THR A 107 15.04 4.97 -15.39
C THR A 107 14.99 3.48 -15.03
N LEU A 108 13.86 3.00 -14.54
CA LEU A 108 13.73 1.69 -13.93
C LEU A 108 13.04 0.69 -14.86
N ALA A 109 13.59 -0.51 -14.93
CA ALA A 109 12.97 -1.66 -15.58
C ALA A 109 11.87 -2.28 -14.73
N GLY A 110 11.89 -2.08 -13.41
CA GLY A 110 10.88 -2.59 -12.49
C GLY A 110 11.11 -2.12 -11.06
N ALA A 111 10.06 -2.16 -10.26
CA ALA A 111 10.16 -1.82 -8.84
C ALA A 111 9.29 -2.72 -7.96
N TYR A 112 9.77 -2.99 -6.75
CA TYR A 112 9.05 -3.70 -5.70
C TYR A 112 8.92 -2.80 -4.47
N GLY A 113 7.73 -2.74 -3.87
CA GLY A 113 7.44 -1.96 -2.68
C GLY A 113 6.79 -2.77 -1.55
N ASP A 114 7.23 -2.57 -0.32
CA ASP A 114 6.64 -3.18 0.86
C ASP A 114 5.98 -2.14 1.76
N GLU A 115 4.82 -2.52 2.33
CA GLU A 115 4.03 -1.67 3.22
C GLU A 115 3.65 -0.31 2.60
N LEU A 116 3.07 -0.32 1.40
CA LEU A 116 2.77 0.90 0.61
C LEU A 116 1.92 1.94 1.37
N THR A 117 1.04 1.52 2.28
CA THR A 117 0.25 2.44 3.11
C THR A 117 1.10 3.29 4.06
N LEU A 118 2.36 2.91 4.30
CA LEU A 118 3.29 3.67 5.14
C LEU A 118 4.17 4.64 4.33
N TRP A 119 3.98 4.73 3.02
CA TRP A 119 4.77 5.58 2.15
C TRP A 119 4.13 6.96 1.96
N PRO A 120 4.93 8.01 1.77
CA PRO A 120 4.41 9.27 1.24
C PRO A 120 3.84 9.06 -0.17
N GLN A 121 2.68 9.63 -0.45
CA GLN A 121 2.05 9.56 -1.77
C GLN A 121 2.95 10.11 -2.88
N ASP A 122 3.60 11.25 -2.64
CA ASP A 122 4.51 11.88 -3.61
C ASP A 122 5.68 10.97 -4.00
N PHE A 123 6.18 10.18 -3.03
CA PHE A 123 7.23 9.21 -3.31
C PHE A 123 6.72 8.11 -4.24
N PHE A 124 5.52 7.57 -3.99
CA PHE A 124 4.92 6.54 -4.84
C PHE A 124 4.68 7.05 -6.26
N GLN A 125 4.13 8.26 -6.41
CA GLN A 125 3.90 8.90 -7.72
C GLN A 125 5.22 9.14 -8.47
N MET A 126 6.22 9.65 -7.79
CA MET A 126 7.56 9.86 -8.34
C MET A 126 8.16 8.53 -8.81
N LEU A 127 8.08 7.47 -8.01
CA LEU A 127 8.60 6.15 -8.37
C LEU A 127 7.91 5.58 -9.61
N LEU A 128 6.58 5.64 -9.69
CA LEU A 128 5.85 5.18 -10.87
C LEU A 128 6.25 5.94 -12.15
N SER A 129 6.62 7.21 -12.04
CA SER A 129 7.13 8.00 -13.17
C SER A 129 8.50 7.56 -13.66
N ARG A 130 9.27 6.80 -12.86
CA ARG A 130 10.57 6.24 -13.24
C ARG A 130 10.45 4.93 -14.01
N LEU A 131 9.31 4.26 -13.97
CA LEU A 131 9.00 3.04 -14.72
C LEU A 131 8.60 3.40 -16.16
N SER A 132 9.55 3.93 -16.93
CA SER A 132 9.33 4.41 -18.29
C SER A 132 9.92 3.51 -19.38
N ILE A 133 10.58 2.42 -19.00
CA ILE A 133 11.02 1.36 -19.92
C ILE A 133 9.80 0.56 -20.36
N GLU A 134 9.69 0.23 -21.64
CA GLU A 134 8.63 -0.63 -22.14
C GLU A 134 8.63 -1.97 -21.41
N GLY A 135 7.47 -2.41 -20.92
CA GLY A 135 7.34 -3.61 -20.10
C GLY A 135 7.77 -3.46 -18.64
N ALA A 136 8.16 -2.25 -18.19
CA ALA A 136 8.47 -1.99 -16.78
C ALA A 136 7.23 -2.15 -15.91
N ARG A 137 7.37 -2.83 -14.75
CA ARG A 137 6.26 -3.15 -13.85
C ARG A 137 6.56 -2.77 -12.40
N PHE A 138 5.49 -2.46 -11.69
CA PHE A 138 5.50 -2.28 -10.24
C PHE A 138 4.82 -3.44 -9.53
N TYR A 139 5.45 -3.91 -8.47
CA TYR A 139 4.95 -4.94 -7.56
C TYR A 139 4.92 -4.37 -6.15
N GLY A 140 3.81 -4.50 -5.44
CA GLY A 140 3.73 -3.92 -4.10
C GLY A 140 2.86 -4.69 -3.13
N THR A 141 3.23 -4.65 -1.85
CA THR A 141 2.46 -5.24 -0.76
C THR A 141 1.96 -4.19 0.19
N THR A 142 0.79 -4.42 0.78
CA THR A 142 0.29 -3.57 1.85
C THR A 142 -0.73 -4.29 2.73
N ASN A 143 -0.88 -3.81 3.96
CA ASN A 143 -2.06 -4.07 4.76
C ASN A 143 -3.05 -2.91 4.56
N PRO A 144 -4.36 -3.16 4.63
CA PRO A 144 -5.36 -2.10 4.56
C PRO A 144 -5.19 -1.07 5.68
N ASP A 145 -5.50 0.16 5.36
CA ASP A 145 -5.55 1.29 6.30
C ASP A 145 -6.95 1.92 6.27
N SER A 146 -7.06 3.24 6.41
CA SER A 146 -8.31 3.98 6.34
C SER A 146 -8.96 3.85 4.95
N SER A 147 -10.29 3.84 4.93
CA SER A 147 -11.06 3.92 3.68
C SER A 147 -10.85 5.22 2.89
N SER A 148 -10.27 6.26 3.50
CA SER A 148 -9.88 7.52 2.84
C SER A 148 -8.41 7.57 2.42
N HIS A 149 -7.64 6.49 2.61
CA HIS A 149 -6.22 6.48 2.28
C HIS A 149 -6.00 6.63 0.77
N TRP A 150 -5.03 7.46 0.35
CA TRP A 150 -4.73 7.78 -1.04
C TRP A 150 -4.50 6.53 -1.93
N LEU A 151 -3.87 5.48 -1.39
CA LEU A 151 -3.62 4.26 -2.14
C LEU A 151 -4.93 3.56 -2.53
N LEU A 152 -5.93 3.58 -1.65
CA LEU A 152 -7.25 3.02 -1.95
C LEU A 152 -8.01 3.89 -2.95
N THR A 153 -8.13 5.20 -2.66
CA THR A 153 -9.03 6.10 -3.40
C THR A 153 -8.50 6.49 -4.78
N GLU A 154 -7.17 6.65 -4.92
CA GLU A 154 -6.57 7.12 -6.15
C GLU A 154 -5.98 6.01 -7.03
N TYR A 155 -5.83 4.79 -6.48
CA TYR A 155 -5.24 3.66 -7.22
C TYR A 155 -6.11 2.41 -7.19
N LEU A 156 -6.39 1.82 -6.01
CA LEU A 156 -7.04 0.51 -5.93
C LEU A 156 -8.51 0.51 -6.33
N GLN A 157 -9.19 1.65 -6.23
CA GLN A 157 -10.59 1.85 -6.63
C GLN A 157 -10.77 2.66 -7.90
N LYS A 158 -9.66 3.17 -8.47
CA LYS A 158 -9.71 4.01 -9.66
C LYS A 158 -9.79 3.16 -10.92
N ASP A 159 -10.83 3.37 -11.70
CA ASP A 159 -11.01 2.70 -12.98
C ASP A 159 -10.03 3.23 -14.05
N GLY A 160 -9.75 2.39 -15.05
CA GLY A 160 -8.94 2.75 -16.21
C GLY A 160 -7.43 2.72 -15.99
N LEU A 161 -6.95 2.34 -14.80
CA LEU A 161 -5.53 2.09 -14.56
C LEU A 161 -5.15 0.67 -14.99
N ASP A 162 -3.98 0.53 -15.61
CA ASP A 162 -3.34 -0.78 -15.81
C ASP A 162 -2.79 -1.30 -14.47
N LEU A 163 -3.73 -1.61 -13.59
CA LEU A 163 -3.50 -2.04 -12.22
C LEU A 163 -4.29 -3.31 -11.90
N LYS A 164 -3.58 -4.30 -11.36
CA LYS A 164 -4.20 -5.50 -10.81
C LYS A 164 -4.10 -5.50 -9.29
N ARG A 165 -5.27 -5.54 -8.64
CA ARG A 165 -5.43 -5.66 -7.19
C ARG A 165 -5.62 -7.12 -6.80
N TRP A 166 -4.82 -7.62 -5.87
CA TRP A 166 -4.87 -8.96 -5.32
C TRP A 166 -5.23 -8.89 -3.84
N HIS A 167 -6.52 -9.05 -3.55
CA HIS A 167 -7.03 -9.00 -2.17
C HIS A 167 -6.88 -10.36 -1.48
N PHE A 168 -6.18 -10.40 -0.33
CA PHE A 168 -5.93 -11.60 0.46
C PHE A 168 -6.56 -11.53 1.84
N LYS A 169 -7.37 -12.53 2.18
CA LYS A 169 -7.89 -12.77 3.53
C LYS A 169 -6.95 -13.70 4.30
N LEU A 170 -7.03 -13.72 5.62
CA LEU A 170 -6.27 -14.64 6.46
C LEU A 170 -6.44 -16.11 6.01
N THR A 171 -7.66 -16.47 5.62
CA THR A 171 -8.03 -17.83 5.19
C THR A 171 -7.46 -18.23 3.82
N ASP A 172 -6.91 -17.29 3.06
CA ASP A 172 -6.28 -17.60 1.76
C ASP A 172 -4.88 -18.24 1.92
N ASN A 173 -4.34 -18.28 3.14
CA ASN A 173 -3.07 -18.95 3.41
C ASN A 173 -3.31 -20.41 3.87
N PRO A 174 -3.08 -21.40 3.00
CA PRO A 174 -3.31 -22.81 3.32
C PRO A 174 -2.29 -23.39 4.32
N ASN A 175 -1.20 -22.66 4.59
CA ASN A 175 -0.11 -23.13 5.45
C ASN A 175 -0.31 -22.75 6.92
N LEU A 176 -1.37 -22.01 7.27
CA LEU A 176 -1.65 -21.64 8.65
C LEU A 176 -2.28 -22.81 9.41
N PRO A 177 -1.81 -23.11 10.64
CA PRO A 177 -2.45 -24.09 11.50
C PRO A 177 -3.91 -23.71 11.79
N LYS A 178 -4.85 -24.66 11.65
CA LYS A 178 -6.28 -24.41 11.88
C LYS A 178 -6.54 -23.82 13.28
N LYS A 179 -5.86 -24.35 14.31
CA LYS A 179 -5.97 -23.81 15.68
C LYS A 179 -5.58 -22.34 15.78
N TYR A 180 -4.52 -21.93 15.07
CA TYR A 180 -4.10 -20.51 15.01
C TYR A 180 -5.20 -19.63 14.39
N VAL A 181 -5.76 -20.07 13.25
CA VAL A 181 -6.84 -19.32 12.56
C VAL A 181 -8.08 -19.19 13.44
N GLU A 182 -8.45 -20.26 14.17
CA GLU A 182 -9.58 -20.24 15.10
C GLU A 182 -9.33 -19.33 16.31
N SER A 183 -8.13 -19.37 16.88
CA SER A 183 -7.75 -18.50 18.01
C SER A 183 -7.77 -17.04 17.62
N ILE A 184 -7.09 -16.67 16.54
CA ILE A 184 -6.97 -15.27 16.12
C ILE A 184 -8.33 -14.67 15.69
N LYS A 185 -9.23 -15.49 15.13
CA LYS A 185 -10.63 -15.09 14.84
C LYS A 185 -11.46 -14.80 16.10
N LYS A 186 -11.14 -15.45 17.23
CA LYS A 186 -11.79 -15.19 18.52
C LYS A 186 -11.18 -14.01 19.25
N GLU A 187 -9.88 -13.76 19.07
CA GLU A 187 -9.14 -12.68 19.71
C GLU A 187 -9.50 -11.32 19.14
N TYR A 188 -9.77 -11.26 17.83
CA TYR A 188 -10.15 -10.02 17.14
C TYR A 188 -11.66 -9.87 17.01
N SER A 189 -12.15 -8.64 17.23
CA SER A 189 -13.55 -8.26 17.04
C SER A 189 -13.65 -6.89 16.36
N GLY A 190 -14.84 -6.58 15.83
CA GLY A 190 -15.13 -5.27 15.25
C GLY A 190 -14.15 -4.88 14.13
N LEU A 191 -13.57 -3.71 14.27
CA LEU A 191 -12.65 -3.11 13.30
C LEU A 191 -11.37 -3.94 13.07
N TRP A 192 -10.81 -4.48 14.16
CA TRP A 192 -9.60 -5.29 14.09
C TRP A 192 -9.82 -6.60 13.33
N TYR A 193 -10.99 -7.23 13.50
CA TYR A 193 -11.38 -8.39 12.72
C TYR A 193 -11.45 -8.07 11.22
N LYS A 194 -12.11 -6.97 10.87
CA LYS A 194 -12.22 -6.53 9.47
C LYS A 194 -10.84 -6.29 8.84
N ARG A 195 -9.95 -5.55 9.51
CA ARG A 195 -8.62 -5.23 8.97
C ARG A 195 -7.69 -6.44 8.93
N PHE A 196 -7.58 -7.19 10.02
CA PHE A 196 -6.54 -8.22 10.13
C PHE A 196 -6.98 -9.61 9.68
N ILE A 197 -8.27 -9.92 9.67
CA ILE A 197 -8.80 -11.21 9.24
C ILE A 197 -9.37 -11.14 7.83
N GLU A 198 -10.25 -10.17 7.57
CA GLU A 198 -10.89 -10.01 6.26
C GLU A 198 -10.04 -9.17 5.28
N GLY A 199 -9.09 -8.39 5.79
CA GLY A 199 -8.24 -7.53 4.99
C GLY A 199 -8.97 -6.32 4.41
N GLU A 200 -10.01 -5.83 5.09
CA GLU A 200 -10.83 -4.72 4.61
C GLU A 200 -10.23 -3.36 4.94
N TRP A 201 -10.36 -2.43 4.00
CA TRP A 201 -10.08 -1.01 4.21
C TRP A 201 -11.21 -0.40 5.01
N CYS A 202 -10.93 -0.01 6.22
CA CYS A 202 -11.92 0.52 7.11
C CYS A 202 -11.33 1.65 7.96
N ALA A 203 -12.21 2.49 8.47
CA ALA A 203 -11.84 3.64 9.26
C ALA A 203 -10.86 3.30 10.40
N ALA A 204 -9.94 4.21 10.72
CA ALA A 204 -9.03 4.03 11.85
C ALA A 204 -9.79 3.98 13.17
N GLN A 205 -9.23 3.27 14.19
CA GLN A 205 -9.73 3.40 15.56
C GLN A 205 -9.63 4.87 16.01
N GLY A 206 -10.69 5.36 16.64
CA GLY A 206 -10.73 6.74 17.14
C GLY A 206 -11.46 7.73 16.22
N ILE A 207 -12.14 7.26 15.19
CA ILE A 207 -13.10 8.12 14.48
C ILE A 207 -14.22 8.47 15.44
N ILE A 208 -14.28 9.74 15.83
CA ILE A 208 -15.33 10.30 16.67
C ILE A 208 -16.71 10.18 16.00
N TYR A 209 -16.72 10.27 14.67
CA TYR A 209 -17.93 10.17 13.82
C TYR A 209 -17.87 8.89 12.98
N ASP A 210 -18.04 7.71 13.60
CA ASP A 210 -18.01 6.39 12.96
C ASP A 210 -19.16 6.18 11.95
N ARG A 211 -20.24 6.96 12.08
CA ARG A 211 -21.42 6.95 11.20
C ARG A 211 -21.36 7.97 10.07
N PHE A 212 -20.25 8.71 9.92
CA PHE A 212 -20.12 9.67 8.83
C PHE A 212 -20.03 8.94 7.49
N GLU A 213 -21.01 9.21 6.63
CA GLU A 213 -21.07 8.70 5.25
C GLU A 213 -21.12 9.92 4.30
N LYS A 214 -20.12 10.04 3.41
CA LYS A 214 -20.01 11.18 2.49
C LYS A 214 -21.29 11.40 1.68
N THR A 215 -21.92 10.36 1.21
CA THR A 215 -23.17 10.39 0.42
C THR A 215 -24.40 10.85 1.20
N LYS A 216 -24.36 10.75 2.51
CA LYS A 216 -25.48 11.17 3.40
C LYS A 216 -25.24 12.51 4.08
N HIS A 217 -23.96 12.78 4.39
CA HIS A 217 -23.62 13.91 5.27
C HIS A 217 -22.90 15.06 4.57
N VAL A 218 -22.57 14.88 3.27
CA VAL A 218 -22.03 15.95 2.42
C VAL A 218 -23.10 16.29 1.40
N LEU A 219 -23.65 17.49 1.52
CA LEU A 219 -24.69 18.01 0.64
C LEU A 219 -24.18 19.25 -0.07
N ASP A 220 -24.59 19.43 -1.32
CA ASP A 220 -24.44 20.69 -2.01
C ASP A 220 -25.46 21.68 -1.41
N ILE A 221 -24.96 22.71 -0.73
CA ILE A 221 -25.78 23.71 -0.07
C ILE A 221 -26.17 24.75 -1.11
N ALA A 222 -27.46 25.07 -1.21
CA ALA A 222 -27.94 26.11 -2.10
C ALA A 222 -27.39 27.49 -1.68
N ASP A 223 -26.92 28.27 -2.65
CA ASP A 223 -26.26 29.58 -2.43
C ASP A 223 -27.14 30.64 -1.74
N ASN A 224 -28.45 30.40 -1.59
CA ASN A 224 -29.42 31.31 -1.04
C ASN A 224 -29.78 31.07 0.43
N ILE A 225 -29.10 30.14 1.11
CA ILE A 225 -29.34 29.90 2.55
C ILE A 225 -28.80 31.09 3.38
N LYS A 226 -29.70 31.73 4.11
CA LYS A 226 -29.33 32.77 5.09
C LYS A 226 -29.12 32.10 6.45
N TYR A 227 -27.92 32.25 6.98
CA TYR A 227 -27.58 31.75 8.31
C TYR A 227 -27.87 32.79 9.36
N ASP A 228 -28.55 32.41 10.47
CA ASP A 228 -28.77 33.25 11.63
C ASP A 228 -27.49 33.52 12.42
N ARG A 229 -26.59 32.51 12.43
CA ARG A 229 -25.28 32.59 13.08
C ARG A 229 -24.26 31.82 12.29
N ILE A 230 -23.02 32.31 12.27
CA ILE A 230 -21.87 31.64 11.71
C ILE A 230 -20.81 31.53 12.81
N PHE A 231 -20.32 30.33 13.02
CA PHE A 231 -19.21 30.03 13.92
C PHE A 231 -18.00 29.63 13.11
N CYS A 232 -16.82 30.14 13.47
CA CYS A 232 -15.57 29.73 12.90
C CYS A 232 -14.77 29.00 13.97
N ALA A 233 -14.17 27.87 13.60
CA ALA A 233 -13.27 27.11 14.43
C ALA A 233 -11.96 26.88 13.68
N ALA A 234 -10.84 26.93 14.38
CA ALA A 234 -9.54 26.59 13.82
C ALA A 234 -8.84 25.57 14.73
N ASP A 235 -8.35 24.50 14.13
CA ASP A 235 -7.43 23.57 14.77
C ASP A 235 -6.05 23.78 14.17
N TYR A 236 -5.10 24.21 15.01
CA TYR A 236 -3.76 24.57 14.59
C TYR A 236 -2.80 23.38 14.78
N GLY A 237 -2.38 22.77 13.69
CA GLY A 237 -1.39 21.68 13.69
C GLY A 237 0.00 22.18 13.32
N ILE A 238 1.02 21.79 14.07
CA ILE A 238 2.44 22.05 13.75
C ILE A 238 2.98 20.97 12.81
N MET A 239 2.63 19.71 13.06
CA MET A 239 3.05 18.54 12.28
C MET A 239 1.93 18.02 11.34
N ASN A 240 0.69 18.38 11.64
CA ASN A 240 -0.51 18.07 10.86
C ASN A 240 -1.04 19.34 10.18
N PRO A 241 -1.82 19.21 9.10
CA PRO A 241 -2.46 20.35 8.47
C PRO A 241 -3.30 21.16 9.44
N CYS A 242 -3.28 22.49 9.34
CA CYS A 242 -4.25 23.33 10.00
C CYS A 242 -5.64 23.11 9.38
N VAL A 243 -6.66 22.99 10.21
CA VAL A 243 -8.04 22.85 9.77
C VAL A 243 -8.84 24.08 10.17
N PHE A 244 -9.54 24.70 9.22
CA PHE A 244 -10.50 25.77 9.46
C PHE A 244 -11.91 25.24 9.17
N GLY A 245 -12.79 25.32 10.15
CA GLY A 245 -14.19 24.96 10.03
C GLY A 245 -15.09 26.18 10.11
N MET A 246 -16.09 26.26 9.23
CA MET A 246 -17.20 27.22 9.34
C MET A 246 -18.49 26.44 9.58
N ILE A 247 -19.24 26.82 10.59
CA ILE A 247 -20.52 26.24 10.96
C ILE A 247 -21.58 27.31 10.88
N GLY A 248 -22.50 27.14 9.94
CA GLY A 248 -23.68 27.99 9.82
C GLY A 248 -24.87 27.36 10.55
N ALA A 249 -25.57 28.15 11.40
CA ALA A 249 -26.84 27.75 11.97
C ALA A 249 -27.96 28.54 11.33
N TYR A 250 -29.04 27.88 10.92
CA TYR A 250 -30.25 28.51 10.40
C TYR A 250 -31.49 27.89 11.07
N LYS A 251 -32.55 28.65 11.19
CA LYS A 251 -33.84 28.11 11.63
C LYS A 251 -34.62 27.69 10.41
N GLU A 252 -35.00 26.41 10.34
CA GLU A 252 -36.06 26.01 9.44
C GLU A 252 -37.35 26.68 9.84
N ASN A 253 -37.88 27.52 8.98
CA ASN A 253 -39.25 28.01 9.18
C ASN A 253 -40.18 26.85 8.84
N ASN A 254 -40.84 26.28 9.86
CA ASN A 254 -41.96 25.35 9.71
C ASN A 254 -43.12 26.02 8.95
#